data_afc7f39a11ae678494414d26dd82b456
#
_entry.id   afc7f39a11ae678494414d26dd82b456
#
_cell.length_a   1.000
_cell.length_b   1.000
_cell.length_c   1.000
_cell.angle_alpha   90.00
_cell.angle_beta   90.00
_cell.angle_gamma   90.00
#
_symmetry.space_group_name_H-M   'P 1'
#
loop_
_entity.id
_entity.type
_entity.pdbx_description
1 polymer ?
#
loop_
_entity_poly.entity_id
_entity_poly.type
_entity_poly.pdbx_seq_one_letter_code
_entity_poly.pdbx_strand_id
1 'polypeptide(L)'
;LIHYPDDYFSFKKRYPLVVFLHGAGERGGNIEVLKRHGIPKRIEEGKNFPFISVSPQCHEGVWWSHPRNLRSLEKLMKKMIIDLHINKNRIYGTGLSMGGYGILELASKCPNLFAAIVPICGGTITNQLKQLEKIPIWMFHGEKDDVIPIESSLFIYEYLKEKNKNIRLTTYPNIMHDSWTITYENQEVYDWLLSFKK
;
A
#
# COMPACT_ATOMS: atom_id res chain seq x y z
N LEU A 1 -9.27 10.81 -0.08
CA LEU A 1 -10.46 10.07 -0.57
C LEU A 1 -10.78 8.91 0.34
N ILE A 2 -12.07 8.64 0.54
CA ILE A 2 -12.56 7.43 1.19
C ILE A 2 -13.58 6.81 0.24
N HIS A 3 -13.45 5.50 0.02
CA HIS A 3 -14.43 4.71 -0.73
C HIS A 3 -15.01 3.64 0.19
N TYR A 4 -16.31 3.42 0.09
CA TYR A 4 -17.04 2.42 0.84
C TYR A 4 -17.55 1.32 -0.10
N PRO A 5 -17.55 0.04 0.35
CA PRO A 5 -18.26 -1.03 -0.38
C PRO A 5 -19.73 -0.69 -0.56
N ASP A 6 -20.36 -1.18 -1.63
CA ASP A 6 -21.77 -0.91 -1.93
C ASP A 6 -22.72 -1.27 -0.79
N ASP A 7 -22.39 -2.34 -0.05
CA ASP A 7 -23.21 -2.83 1.06
C ASP A 7 -22.87 -2.19 2.42
N TYR A 8 -21.98 -1.17 2.45
CA TYR A 8 -21.48 -0.60 3.72
C TYR A 8 -22.58 -0.07 4.64
N PHE A 9 -23.58 0.61 4.08
CA PHE A 9 -24.68 1.20 4.85
C PHE A 9 -25.85 0.22 5.11
N SER A 10 -25.82 -0.95 4.48
CA SER A 10 -26.90 -1.95 4.56
C SER A 10 -26.68 -2.99 5.66
N PHE A 11 -25.44 -3.23 6.10
CA PHE A 11 -25.09 -4.29 7.04
C PHE A 11 -24.29 -3.78 8.23
N LYS A 12 -24.58 -4.32 9.42
CA LYS A 12 -23.82 -4.07 10.66
C LYS A 12 -22.59 -4.96 10.76
N LYS A 13 -21.84 -5.15 9.66
CA LYS A 13 -20.59 -5.93 9.67
C LYS A 13 -19.37 -5.02 9.73
N ARG A 14 -18.21 -5.59 10.08
CA ARG A 14 -16.92 -4.90 10.03
C ARG A 14 -16.21 -5.24 8.72
N TYR A 15 -15.74 -4.23 8.04
CA TYR A 15 -15.09 -4.34 6.72
C TYR A 15 -13.57 -4.38 6.81
N PRO A 16 -12.89 -5.02 5.85
CA PRO A 16 -11.46 -4.82 5.65
C PRO A 16 -11.17 -3.35 5.33
N LEU A 17 -9.99 -2.88 5.69
CA LEU A 17 -9.49 -1.55 5.32
C LEU A 17 -8.25 -1.69 4.47
N VAL A 18 -8.19 -1.00 3.34
CA VAL A 18 -6.98 -0.86 2.53
C VAL A 18 -6.56 0.61 2.52
N VAL A 19 -5.35 0.92 3.00
CA VAL A 19 -4.75 2.22 2.80
C VAL A 19 -3.90 2.21 1.53
N PHE A 20 -4.17 3.17 0.64
CA PHE A 20 -3.41 3.38 -0.59
C PHE A 20 -2.59 4.65 -0.50
N LEU A 21 -1.28 4.56 -0.75
CA LEU A 21 -0.38 5.72 -0.82
C LEU A 21 0.08 5.94 -2.27
N HIS A 22 -0.20 7.14 -2.77
CA HIS A 22 0.12 7.57 -4.13
C HIS A 22 1.61 7.86 -4.35
N GLY A 23 2.02 8.02 -5.59
CA GLY A 23 3.35 8.42 -6.00
C GLY A 23 3.67 9.90 -5.82
N ALA A 24 4.86 10.30 -6.23
CA ALA A 24 5.30 11.71 -6.09
C ALA A 24 4.50 12.69 -6.97
N GLY A 25 3.97 12.22 -8.09
CA GLY A 25 3.22 13.04 -9.04
C GLY A 25 1.84 13.48 -8.57
N GLU A 26 1.28 12.83 -7.54
CA GLU A 26 -0.07 13.13 -7.01
C GLU A 26 -0.02 13.98 -5.72
N ARG A 27 1.15 14.51 -5.35
CA ARG A 27 1.28 15.45 -4.23
C ARG A 27 0.52 16.74 -4.50
N GLY A 28 0.17 17.45 -3.44
CA GLY A 28 -0.45 18.78 -3.52
C GLY A 28 -1.76 18.90 -2.77
N GLY A 29 -2.67 19.73 -3.28
CA GLY A 29 -3.97 20.03 -2.66
C GLY A 29 -5.18 19.71 -3.54
N ASN A 30 -4.97 19.21 -4.75
CA ASN A 30 -6.06 18.78 -5.63
C ASN A 30 -6.31 17.29 -5.46
N ILE A 31 -7.36 16.92 -4.75
CA ILE A 31 -7.70 15.53 -4.41
C ILE A 31 -8.04 14.67 -5.65
N GLU A 32 -8.46 15.27 -6.76
CA GLU A 32 -8.84 14.57 -7.99
C GLU A 32 -7.66 13.89 -8.66
N VAL A 33 -6.43 14.40 -8.46
CA VAL A 33 -5.24 13.78 -9.05
C VAL A 33 -4.95 12.37 -8.48
N LEU A 34 -5.49 12.04 -7.31
CA LEU A 34 -5.37 10.69 -6.74
C LEU A 34 -6.04 9.61 -7.59
N LYS A 35 -7.02 9.99 -8.42
CA LYS A 35 -7.74 9.08 -9.32
C LYS A 35 -6.94 8.68 -10.57
N ARG A 36 -5.71 9.19 -10.73
CA ARG A 36 -4.86 8.86 -11.89
C ARG A 36 -4.29 7.46 -11.84
N HIS A 37 -4.07 6.91 -10.64
CA HIS A 37 -3.39 5.64 -10.44
C HIS A 37 -3.99 4.81 -9.32
N GLY A 38 -3.65 3.52 -9.31
CA GLY A 38 -3.92 2.60 -8.21
C GLY A 38 -5.38 2.35 -7.90
N ILE A 39 -5.68 2.13 -6.62
CA ILE A 39 -7.04 1.82 -6.16
C ILE A 39 -8.05 2.94 -6.51
N PRO A 40 -7.74 4.24 -6.30
CA PRO A 40 -8.67 5.30 -6.69
C PRO A 40 -9.01 5.32 -8.18
N LYS A 41 -8.03 5.06 -9.07
CA LYS A 41 -8.28 4.92 -10.50
C LYS A 41 -9.24 3.77 -10.79
N ARG A 42 -8.98 2.60 -10.21
CA ARG A 42 -9.83 1.41 -10.44
C ARG A 42 -11.28 1.64 -9.99
N ILE A 43 -11.47 2.38 -8.88
CA ILE A 43 -12.79 2.78 -8.40
C ILE A 43 -13.47 3.75 -9.38
N GLU A 44 -12.76 4.74 -9.88
CA GLU A 44 -13.28 5.70 -10.88
C GLU A 44 -13.68 4.99 -12.19
N GLU A 45 -12.98 3.92 -12.55
CA GLU A 45 -13.29 3.04 -13.69
C GLU A 45 -14.45 2.07 -13.40
N GLY A 46 -15.12 2.17 -12.25
CA GLY A 46 -16.28 1.36 -11.88
C GLY A 46 -15.95 0.05 -11.17
N LYS A 47 -14.69 -0.20 -10.78
CA LYS A 47 -14.32 -1.39 -9.99
C LYS A 47 -14.89 -1.26 -8.59
N ASN A 48 -15.73 -2.20 -8.20
CA ASN A 48 -16.21 -2.32 -6.83
C ASN A 48 -15.28 -3.22 -6.01
N PHE A 49 -14.99 -2.81 -4.75
CA PHE A 49 -14.14 -3.56 -3.83
C PHE A 49 -14.88 -3.93 -2.55
N PRO A 50 -14.64 -5.14 -1.98
CA PRO A 50 -15.31 -5.59 -0.75
C PRO A 50 -14.64 -5.01 0.52
N PHE A 51 -13.96 -3.87 0.42
CA PHE A 51 -13.22 -3.22 1.50
C PHE A 51 -13.41 -1.70 1.48
N ILE A 52 -13.23 -1.08 2.63
CA ILE A 52 -13.09 0.38 2.71
C ILE A 52 -11.70 0.74 2.19
N SER A 53 -11.60 1.69 1.26
CA SER A 53 -10.32 2.24 0.81
C SER A 53 -10.12 3.66 1.34
N VAL A 54 -8.93 3.93 1.89
CA VAL A 54 -8.51 5.27 2.33
C VAL A 54 -7.25 5.67 1.57
N SER A 55 -7.35 6.77 0.83
CA SER A 55 -6.27 7.33 0.00
C SER A 55 -6.01 8.78 0.43
N PRO A 56 -5.11 9.01 1.41
CA PRO A 56 -4.70 10.36 1.78
C PRO A 56 -3.87 11.00 0.68
N GLN A 57 -3.79 12.34 0.67
CA GLN A 57 -2.89 13.08 -0.20
C GLN A 57 -1.72 13.65 0.60
N CYS A 58 -0.51 13.44 0.07
CA CYS A 58 0.72 14.05 0.59
C CYS A 58 0.85 15.47 0.06
N HIS A 59 1.29 16.38 0.91
CA HIS A 59 1.53 17.77 0.50
C HIS A 59 2.69 17.87 -0.51
N GLU A 60 2.69 18.97 -1.27
CA GLU A 60 3.78 19.30 -2.17
C GLU A 60 5.12 19.36 -1.43
N GLY A 61 6.20 18.95 -2.11
CA GLY A 61 7.56 19.01 -1.58
C GLY A 61 7.92 18.04 -0.44
N VAL A 62 7.00 17.19 0.02
CA VAL A 62 7.26 16.23 1.10
C VAL A 62 7.06 14.78 0.65
N TRP A 63 7.60 13.85 1.46
CA TRP A 63 7.59 12.41 1.18
C TRP A 63 6.80 11.64 2.25
N TRP A 64 6.15 10.53 1.85
CA TRP A 64 5.46 9.66 2.82
C TRP A 64 6.37 9.14 3.92
N SER A 65 7.61 8.82 3.58
CA SER A 65 8.65 8.33 4.50
C SER A 65 9.14 9.37 5.51
N HIS A 66 8.81 10.66 5.32
CA HIS A 66 9.19 11.69 6.30
C HIS A 66 8.54 11.40 7.67
N PRO A 67 9.29 11.48 8.80
CA PRO A 67 8.80 11.09 10.12
C PRO A 67 7.49 11.78 10.56
N ARG A 68 7.28 13.04 10.15
CA ARG A 68 6.04 13.79 10.42
C ARG A 68 4.86 13.15 9.70
N ASN A 69 5.04 12.77 8.41
CA ASN A 69 3.99 12.15 7.60
C ASN A 69 3.67 10.74 8.09
N LEU A 70 4.68 9.95 8.46
CA LEU A 70 4.44 8.64 9.08
C LEU A 70 3.62 8.74 10.37
N ARG A 71 3.88 9.76 11.22
CA ARG A 71 3.05 10.03 12.41
C ARG A 71 1.62 10.44 12.04
N SER A 72 1.45 11.22 10.98
CA SER A 72 0.12 11.63 10.50
C SER A 72 -0.66 10.45 9.95
N LEU A 73 -0.02 9.57 9.18
CA LEU A 73 -0.62 8.32 8.70
C LEU A 73 -1.03 7.40 9.85
N GLU A 74 -0.16 7.22 10.84
CA GLU A 74 -0.50 6.43 12.05
C GLU A 74 -1.74 6.99 12.77
N LYS A 75 -1.82 8.32 12.94
CA LYS A 75 -2.99 8.98 13.54
C LYS A 75 -4.24 8.81 12.68
N LEU A 76 -4.10 8.96 11.35
CA LEU A 76 -5.20 8.74 10.41
C LEU A 76 -5.74 7.31 10.54
N MET A 77 -4.87 6.30 10.54
CA MET A 77 -5.28 4.90 10.67
C MET A 77 -6.01 4.65 11.99
N LYS A 78 -5.50 5.18 13.12
CA LYS A 78 -6.17 5.09 14.42
C LYS A 78 -7.57 5.72 14.38
N LYS A 79 -7.71 6.89 13.75
CA LYS A 79 -8.99 7.58 13.59
C LYS A 79 -9.95 6.77 12.73
N MET A 80 -9.51 6.25 11.58
CA MET A 80 -10.36 5.41 10.72
C MET A 80 -10.87 4.16 11.44
N ILE A 81 -10.02 3.52 12.25
CA ILE A 81 -10.40 2.33 13.04
C ILE A 81 -11.49 2.65 14.08
N ILE A 82 -11.52 3.87 14.59
CA ILE A 82 -12.52 4.32 15.58
C ILE A 82 -13.82 4.72 14.88
N ASP A 83 -13.71 5.52 13.81
CA ASP A 83 -14.85 6.18 13.19
C ASP A 83 -15.63 5.27 12.22
N LEU A 84 -14.97 4.26 11.65
CA LEU A 84 -15.54 3.39 10.63
C LEU A 84 -15.71 1.96 11.13
N HIS A 85 -16.63 1.21 10.50
CA HIS A 85 -16.89 -0.21 10.82
C HIS A 85 -15.76 -1.12 10.29
N ILE A 86 -14.53 -0.94 10.81
CA ILE A 86 -13.33 -1.67 10.35
C ILE A 86 -13.08 -2.92 11.18
N ASN A 87 -12.75 -4.01 10.49
CA ASN A 87 -12.19 -5.21 11.11
C ASN A 87 -10.69 -4.98 11.36
N LYS A 88 -10.33 -4.78 12.64
CA LYS A 88 -8.96 -4.49 13.06
C LYS A 88 -7.93 -5.57 12.70
N ASN A 89 -8.39 -6.79 12.43
CA ASN A 89 -7.54 -7.89 12.00
C ASN A 89 -7.37 -7.97 10.47
N ARG A 90 -8.04 -7.10 9.72
CA ARG A 90 -8.03 -7.06 8.25
C ARG A 90 -7.72 -5.64 7.75
N ILE A 91 -6.56 -5.13 8.12
CA ILE A 91 -6.04 -3.83 7.67
C ILE A 91 -4.85 -4.09 6.77
N TYR A 92 -4.85 -3.50 5.60
CA TYR A 92 -3.87 -3.73 4.55
C TYR A 92 -3.30 -2.42 4.04
N GLY A 93 -2.08 -2.49 3.50
CA GLY A 93 -1.42 -1.34 2.92
C GLY A 93 -0.93 -1.61 1.50
N THR A 94 -1.07 -0.64 0.62
CA THR A 94 -0.46 -0.67 -0.71
C THR A 94 -0.07 0.74 -1.14
N GLY A 95 0.88 0.84 -2.04
CA GLY A 95 1.32 2.12 -2.58
C GLY A 95 2.34 1.94 -3.68
N LEU A 96 2.47 2.96 -4.52
CA LEU A 96 3.35 2.95 -5.68
C LEU A 96 4.47 3.97 -5.54
N SER A 97 5.69 3.65 -6.01
CA SER A 97 6.83 4.57 -6.03
C SER A 97 7.07 5.20 -4.64
N MET A 98 6.96 6.51 -4.49
CA MET A 98 6.99 7.20 -3.20
C MET A 98 6.03 6.56 -2.18
N GLY A 99 4.85 6.11 -2.61
CA GLY A 99 3.88 5.41 -1.76
C GLY A 99 4.31 3.99 -1.39
N GLY A 100 5.07 3.31 -2.26
CA GLY A 100 5.70 2.02 -1.96
C GLY A 100 6.68 2.14 -0.79
N TYR A 101 7.55 3.17 -0.82
CA TYR A 101 8.38 3.54 0.34
C TYR A 101 7.54 3.83 1.58
N GLY A 102 6.49 4.64 1.41
CA GLY A 102 5.61 5.03 2.51
C GLY A 102 4.97 3.85 3.23
N ILE A 103 4.52 2.84 2.49
CA ILE A 103 3.91 1.63 3.07
C ILE A 103 4.94 0.78 3.82
N LEU A 104 6.13 0.59 3.26
CA LEU A 104 7.21 -0.15 3.91
C LEU A 104 7.65 0.52 5.21
N GLU A 105 7.85 1.84 5.18
CA GLU A 105 8.22 2.62 6.36
C GLU A 105 7.12 2.65 7.43
N LEU A 106 5.85 2.78 7.02
CA LEU A 106 4.73 2.74 7.95
C LEU A 106 4.58 1.36 8.59
N ALA A 107 4.77 0.29 7.81
CA ALA A 107 4.73 -1.09 8.30
C ALA A 107 5.88 -1.37 9.27
N SER A 108 7.10 -0.89 8.97
CA SER A 108 8.25 -0.99 9.87
C SER A 108 8.01 -0.25 11.19
N LYS A 109 7.43 0.94 11.11
CA LYS A 109 7.09 1.76 12.30
C LYS A 109 5.95 1.18 13.13
N CYS A 110 4.98 0.55 12.49
CA CYS A 110 3.76 0.03 13.10
C CYS A 110 3.54 -1.46 12.72
N PRO A 111 4.42 -2.39 13.16
CA PRO A 111 4.43 -3.78 12.66
C PRO A 111 3.15 -4.57 13.01
N ASN A 112 2.37 -4.10 13.98
CA ASN A 112 1.09 -4.72 14.36
C ASN A 112 -0.12 -4.08 13.66
N LEU A 113 0.10 -3.14 12.74
CA LEU A 113 -1.01 -2.47 12.05
C LEU A 113 -1.58 -3.33 10.93
N PHE A 114 -0.73 -3.84 10.06
CA PHE A 114 -1.13 -4.50 8.81
C PHE A 114 -1.24 -6.02 8.95
N ALA A 115 -2.26 -6.60 8.30
CA ALA A 115 -2.38 -8.03 8.07
C ALA A 115 -1.54 -8.49 6.85
N ALA A 116 -1.40 -7.62 5.84
CA ALA A 116 -0.51 -7.80 4.70
C ALA A 116 -0.25 -6.45 4.01
N ILE A 117 0.82 -6.36 3.22
CA ILE A 117 1.12 -5.16 2.41
C ILE A 117 1.56 -5.51 0.99
N VAL A 118 1.28 -4.60 0.05
CA VAL A 118 1.68 -4.69 -1.36
C VAL A 118 2.38 -3.39 -1.77
N PRO A 119 3.69 -3.25 -1.53
CA PRO A 119 4.49 -2.14 -2.05
C PRO A 119 4.88 -2.37 -3.51
N ILE A 120 4.74 -1.36 -4.37
CA ILE A 120 5.04 -1.41 -5.80
C ILE A 120 6.13 -0.40 -6.13
N CYS A 121 7.18 -0.83 -6.85
CA CYS A 121 8.37 -0.05 -7.23
C CYS A 121 8.85 0.88 -6.12
N GLY A 122 8.95 0.33 -4.91
CA GLY A 122 9.37 1.06 -3.71
C GLY A 122 10.67 0.50 -3.12
N GLY A 123 11.05 1.05 -1.99
CA GLY A 123 12.20 0.64 -1.21
C GLY A 123 12.06 1.06 0.25
N THR A 124 13.13 0.95 1.02
CA THR A 124 13.20 1.42 2.40
C THR A 124 14.38 2.36 2.56
N ILE A 125 14.22 3.36 3.43
CA ILE A 125 15.30 4.27 3.85
C ILE A 125 15.78 3.97 5.26
N THR A 126 15.08 3.09 5.99
CA THR A 126 15.43 2.71 7.34
C THR A 126 16.03 1.29 7.39
N ASN A 127 16.97 1.05 8.31
CA ASN A 127 17.53 -0.28 8.56
C ASN A 127 16.59 -1.15 9.44
N GLN A 128 15.29 -0.87 9.45
CA GLN A 128 14.33 -1.55 10.33
C GLN A 128 13.63 -2.74 9.65
N LEU A 129 14.28 -3.41 8.70
CA LEU A 129 13.73 -4.57 7.99
C LEU A 129 13.27 -5.70 8.91
N LYS A 130 13.90 -5.84 10.08
CA LYS A 130 13.48 -6.82 11.10
C LYS A 130 12.01 -6.69 11.49
N GLN A 131 11.44 -5.50 11.49
CA GLN A 131 10.03 -5.27 11.81
C GLN A 131 9.08 -5.86 10.77
N LEU A 132 9.57 -6.12 9.56
CA LEU A 132 8.80 -6.67 8.43
C LEU A 132 8.79 -8.20 8.40
N GLU A 133 9.58 -8.89 9.21
CA GLU A 133 9.73 -10.35 9.18
C GLU A 133 8.43 -11.13 9.39
N LYS A 134 7.44 -10.52 10.07
CA LYS A 134 6.16 -11.18 10.39
C LYS A 134 4.98 -10.70 9.55
N ILE A 135 5.19 -9.69 8.70
CA ILE A 135 4.13 -9.11 7.89
C ILE A 135 4.15 -9.78 6.51
N PRO A 136 3.06 -10.40 6.04
CA PRO A 136 2.95 -10.86 4.66
C PRO A 136 3.18 -9.70 3.68
N ILE A 137 4.13 -9.87 2.73
CA ILE A 137 4.54 -8.84 1.78
C ILE A 137 4.58 -9.43 0.38
N TRP A 138 3.88 -8.80 -0.55
CA TRP A 138 4.05 -9.08 -1.97
C TRP A 138 4.50 -7.82 -2.70
N MET A 139 5.77 -7.80 -3.09
CA MET A 139 6.38 -6.68 -3.80
C MET A 139 6.28 -6.86 -5.30
N PHE A 140 6.19 -5.75 -6.03
CA PHE A 140 6.18 -5.70 -7.48
C PHE A 140 7.16 -4.65 -7.99
N HIS A 141 7.90 -4.95 -9.08
CA HIS A 141 8.87 -4.01 -9.66
C HIS A 141 9.08 -4.27 -11.15
N GLY A 142 9.26 -3.21 -11.92
CA GLY A 142 9.72 -3.30 -13.31
C GLY A 142 11.22 -3.53 -13.38
N GLU A 143 11.69 -4.49 -14.20
CA GLU A 143 13.13 -4.79 -14.30
C GLU A 143 13.92 -3.68 -15.03
N LYS A 144 13.22 -2.85 -15.79
CA LYS A 144 13.81 -1.70 -16.50
C LYS A 144 13.45 -0.36 -15.84
N ASP A 145 13.11 -0.37 -14.56
CA ASP A 145 12.80 0.85 -13.83
C ASP A 145 14.01 1.78 -13.79
N ASP A 146 13.88 2.94 -14.44
CA ASP A 146 14.90 3.97 -14.61
C ASP A 146 14.79 5.11 -13.57
N VAL A 147 13.79 5.04 -12.68
CA VAL A 147 13.54 6.02 -11.61
C VAL A 147 13.95 5.46 -10.26
N ILE A 148 13.48 4.25 -9.95
CA ILE A 148 13.85 3.51 -8.73
C ILE A 148 14.43 2.17 -9.16
N PRO A 149 15.74 1.97 -9.01
CA PRO A 149 16.39 0.72 -9.40
C PRO A 149 15.76 -0.49 -8.71
N ILE A 150 15.58 -1.59 -9.45
CA ILE A 150 14.99 -2.84 -8.95
C ILE A 150 15.74 -3.38 -7.72
N GLU A 151 17.02 -3.07 -7.58
CA GLU A 151 17.87 -3.41 -6.45
C GLU A 151 17.26 -2.97 -5.12
N SER A 152 16.44 -1.90 -5.12
CA SER A 152 15.72 -1.44 -3.93
C SER A 152 14.75 -2.49 -3.40
N SER A 153 14.03 -3.19 -4.29
CA SER A 153 13.12 -4.29 -3.92
C SER A 153 13.88 -5.58 -3.69
N LEU A 154 14.89 -5.88 -4.51
CA LEU A 154 15.73 -7.06 -4.36
C LEU A 154 16.43 -7.08 -3.00
N PHE A 155 16.96 -5.95 -2.54
CA PHE A 155 17.60 -5.84 -1.22
C PHE A 155 16.66 -6.25 -0.08
N ILE A 156 15.41 -5.79 -0.11
CA ILE A 156 14.39 -6.13 0.89
C ILE A 156 14.04 -7.60 0.81
N TYR A 157 13.82 -8.11 -0.40
CA TYR A 157 13.47 -9.50 -0.65
C TYR A 157 14.57 -10.46 -0.16
N GLU A 158 15.82 -10.20 -0.53
CA GLU A 158 16.97 -11.01 -0.13
C GLU A 158 17.15 -11.05 1.39
N TYR A 159 16.93 -9.93 2.08
CA TYR A 159 16.98 -9.89 3.54
C TYR A 159 15.86 -10.72 4.19
N LEU A 160 14.65 -10.69 3.62
CA LEU A 160 13.47 -11.28 4.23
C LEU A 160 13.17 -12.71 3.79
N LYS A 161 13.66 -13.20 2.66
CA LYS A 161 13.25 -14.47 2.05
C LYS A 161 13.41 -15.69 2.97
N GLU A 162 14.42 -15.71 3.83
CA GLU A 162 14.67 -16.80 4.79
C GLU A 162 13.97 -16.56 6.15
N LYS A 163 13.43 -15.36 6.39
CA LYS A 163 12.86 -14.94 7.68
C LYS A 163 11.35 -14.74 7.64
N ASN A 164 10.81 -14.49 6.45
CA ASN A 164 9.39 -14.23 6.24
C ASN A 164 8.80 -15.23 5.26
N LYS A 165 8.04 -16.19 5.76
CA LYS A 165 7.42 -17.26 4.94
C LYS A 165 6.40 -16.75 3.91
N ASN A 166 5.91 -15.52 4.07
CA ASN A 166 4.89 -14.93 3.24
C ASN A 166 5.42 -13.73 2.45
N ILE A 167 6.73 -13.69 2.16
CA ILE A 167 7.29 -12.71 1.26
C ILE A 167 7.25 -13.20 -0.18
N ARG A 168 6.88 -12.31 -1.10
CA ARG A 168 6.92 -12.53 -2.55
C ARG A 168 7.50 -11.32 -3.24
N LEU A 169 8.20 -11.54 -4.34
CA LEU A 169 8.61 -10.51 -5.29
C LEU A 169 8.22 -10.97 -6.69
N THR A 170 7.43 -10.16 -7.38
CA THR A 170 7.15 -10.32 -8.81
C THR A 170 7.85 -9.22 -9.57
N THR A 171 8.66 -9.58 -10.55
CA THR A 171 9.32 -8.64 -11.46
C THR A 171 8.67 -8.68 -12.83
N TYR A 172 8.68 -7.55 -13.51
CA TYR A 172 8.14 -7.42 -14.87
C TYR A 172 9.28 -7.13 -15.87
N PRO A 173 9.68 -8.08 -16.72
CA PRO A 173 10.94 -8.01 -17.51
C PRO A 173 11.07 -6.81 -18.44
N ASN A 174 9.99 -6.28 -18.95
CA ASN A 174 10.01 -5.19 -19.95
C ASN A 174 9.32 -3.90 -19.45
N ILE A 175 9.02 -3.82 -18.17
CA ILE A 175 8.36 -2.67 -17.57
C ILE A 175 9.40 -1.76 -16.95
N MET A 176 9.26 -0.46 -17.24
CA MET A 176 9.99 0.62 -16.60
C MET A 176 9.34 0.99 -15.24
N HIS A 177 9.30 2.26 -14.87
CA HIS A 177 8.79 2.68 -13.57
C HIS A 177 7.29 2.36 -13.35
N ASP A 178 6.44 2.44 -14.39
CA ASP A 178 5.00 2.13 -14.27
C ASP A 178 4.73 0.62 -14.19
N SER A 179 5.18 -0.01 -13.12
CA SER A 179 4.80 -1.39 -12.79
C SER A 179 3.45 -1.47 -12.03
N TRP A 180 2.93 -0.35 -11.58
CA TRP A 180 1.68 -0.31 -10.82
C TRP A 180 0.42 -0.48 -11.67
N THR A 181 0.40 -0.03 -12.92
CA THR A 181 -0.78 -0.16 -13.77
C THR A 181 -1.14 -1.64 -13.94
N ILE A 182 -0.22 -2.46 -14.40
CA ILE A 182 -0.43 -3.91 -14.56
C ILE A 182 -0.70 -4.60 -13.22
N THR A 183 -0.05 -4.15 -12.13
CA THR A 183 -0.24 -4.75 -10.81
C THR A 183 -1.65 -4.51 -10.27
N TYR A 184 -2.17 -3.29 -10.34
CA TYR A 184 -3.52 -2.97 -9.85
C TYR A 184 -4.65 -3.46 -10.78
N GLU A 185 -4.35 -3.88 -12.00
CA GLU A 185 -5.28 -4.57 -12.88
C GLU A 185 -5.42 -6.06 -12.53
N ASN A 186 -4.41 -6.65 -11.91
CA ASN A 186 -4.40 -8.06 -11.55
C ASN A 186 -5.28 -8.34 -10.33
N GLN A 187 -6.35 -9.13 -10.52
CA GLN A 187 -7.27 -9.53 -9.45
C GLN A 187 -6.59 -10.37 -8.36
N GLU A 188 -5.59 -11.19 -8.72
CA GLU A 188 -4.87 -12.04 -7.77
C GLU A 188 -4.20 -11.23 -6.65
N VAL A 189 -3.78 -9.99 -6.93
CA VAL A 189 -3.17 -9.10 -5.93
C VAL A 189 -4.14 -8.79 -4.80
N TYR A 190 -5.40 -8.52 -5.13
CA TYR A 190 -6.44 -8.24 -4.13
C TYR A 190 -6.85 -9.50 -3.37
N ASP A 191 -7.00 -10.63 -4.07
CA ASP A 191 -7.37 -11.91 -3.47
C ASP A 191 -6.28 -12.35 -2.48
N TRP A 192 -5.01 -12.25 -2.87
CA TRP A 192 -3.88 -12.53 -1.99
C TRP A 192 -3.87 -11.59 -0.77
N LEU A 193 -3.99 -10.28 -0.99
CA LEU A 193 -4.00 -9.29 0.08
C LEU A 193 -5.09 -9.62 1.11
N LEU A 194 -6.31 -9.88 0.64
CA LEU A 194 -7.49 -10.13 1.47
C LEU A 194 -7.49 -11.53 2.12
N SER A 195 -6.62 -12.45 1.71
CA SER A 195 -6.53 -13.79 2.30
C SER A 195 -5.93 -13.78 3.71
N PHE A 196 -5.18 -12.74 4.08
CA PHE A 196 -4.53 -12.62 5.38
C PHE A 196 -5.43 -11.96 6.42
N LYS A 197 -5.26 -12.39 7.64
CA LYS A 197 -5.79 -11.75 8.86
C LYS A 197 -4.81 -11.93 10.01
N LYS A 198 -4.76 -10.97 10.91
CA LYS A 198 -3.97 -11.06 12.15
C LYS A 198 -4.63 -12.01 13.14
#